data_0d1c9fbc81270609f86a0bf48efe16df
#
_entry.id   0d1c9fbc81270609f86a0bf48efe16df
#
_cell.length_a   1.000
_cell.length_b   1.000
_cell.length_c   1.000
_cell.angle_alpha   90.00
_cell.angle_beta   90.00
_cell.angle_gamma   90.00
#
_symmetry.space_group_name_H-M   'P 1'
#
loop_
_entity.id
_entity.type
_entity.pdbx_description
1 polymer ?
#
loop_
_entity_poly.entity_id
_entity_poly.type
_entity_poly.pdbx_seq_one_letter_code
_entity_poly.pdbx_strand_id
1 'polypeptide(L)'
;MLFRSEHNGFDFIVTGEVIGQRPMSQRRDTMPVVARESGAFDRLLRPLCAKLLPETLPEREGWVDREKLLGFSGRNRKPQMALAASFGFSEYAQPAGGCCFLTDENYTQRLNDLWSNRGEKRYELDDILLLKIGRHLRPRPNFKLIVGREEGENNFLNGYRRDFTHLMATSHAGPLALVDGIANDTDLDFAARLLARFGQGRDAEKVTVEIHALGAPPRRLDVVPLRTGEIPVSWYL
;
A
#
# COMPACT_ATOMS: atom_id res chain seq x y z
N MET A 1 17.49 -14.13 7.47
CA MET A 1 18.53 -13.20 7.96
C MET A 1 19.76 -13.94 8.44
N LEU A 2 19.64 -14.91 9.34
CA LEU A 2 20.80 -15.66 9.87
C LEU A 2 21.68 -16.27 8.77
N PHE A 3 21.11 -17.01 7.82
CA PHE A 3 21.83 -17.62 6.70
C PHE A 3 22.71 -16.60 5.93
N ARG A 4 22.18 -15.39 5.70
CA ARG A 4 22.92 -14.33 5.00
C ARG A 4 24.03 -13.73 5.88
N SER A 5 23.83 -13.67 7.19
CA SER A 5 24.82 -13.20 8.17
C SER A 5 26.00 -14.18 8.24
N GLU A 6 25.75 -15.46 8.40
CA GLU A 6 26.77 -16.49 8.45
C GLU A 6 27.56 -16.60 7.14
N HIS A 7 26.85 -16.55 6.00
CA HIS A 7 27.49 -16.61 4.67
C HIS A 7 28.45 -15.43 4.42
N ASN A 8 28.16 -14.25 5.00
CA ASN A 8 29.00 -13.07 4.87
C ASN A 8 29.98 -12.86 6.07
N GLY A 9 30.05 -13.80 7.00
CA GLY A 9 30.98 -13.76 8.12
C GLY A 9 30.66 -12.71 9.17
N PHE A 10 29.38 -12.35 9.35
CA PHE A 10 28.95 -11.43 10.41
C PHE A 10 28.74 -12.18 11.73
N ASP A 11 29.21 -11.63 12.82
CA ASP A 11 29.14 -12.25 14.15
C ASP A 11 27.77 -12.16 14.80
N PHE A 12 26.99 -11.11 14.52
CA PHE A 12 25.65 -10.91 15.08
C PHE A 12 24.75 -10.11 14.13
N ILE A 13 23.47 -10.03 14.48
CA ILE A 13 22.41 -9.34 13.72
C ILE A 13 21.86 -8.20 14.57
N VAL A 14 21.64 -7.05 13.94
CA VAL A 14 21.02 -5.89 14.57
C VAL A 14 19.65 -5.63 13.95
N THR A 15 18.63 -5.38 14.78
CA THR A 15 17.30 -4.98 14.31
C THR A 15 16.80 -3.72 15.03
N GLY A 16 16.00 -2.92 14.32
CA GLY A 16 15.33 -1.73 14.88
C GLY A 16 14.03 -2.04 15.63
N GLU A 17 13.82 -3.28 16.09
CA GLU A 17 12.62 -3.67 16.82
C GLU A 17 12.55 -3.00 18.21
N VAL A 18 11.33 -2.64 18.64
CA VAL A 18 11.06 -2.05 19.96
C VAL A 18 9.92 -2.82 20.62
N ILE A 19 10.10 -3.15 21.91
CA ILE A 19 9.09 -3.86 22.69
C ILE A 19 7.75 -3.10 22.68
N GLY A 20 6.67 -3.80 22.31
CA GLY A 20 5.31 -3.25 22.31
C GLY A 20 4.98 -2.32 21.15
N GLN A 21 5.88 -2.12 20.18
CA GLN A 21 5.65 -1.24 19.05
C GLN A 21 4.71 -1.86 18.01
N ARG A 22 4.83 -3.17 17.79
CA ARG A 22 3.92 -3.94 16.91
C ARG A 22 3.14 -4.98 17.72
N PRO A 23 1.83 -5.09 17.50
CA PRO A 23 0.97 -5.90 18.37
C PRO A 23 1.22 -7.40 18.30
N MET A 24 1.78 -7.92 17.23
CA MET A 24 1.98 -9.37 17.05
C MET A 24 3.42 -9.82 17.25
N SER A 25 4.37 -9.21 16.55
CA SER A 25 5.78 -9.69 16.52
C SER A 25 6.68 -9.05 17.57
N GLN A 26 6.29 -7.92 18.16
CA GLN A 26 7.14 -7.15 19.09
C GLN A 26 6.56 -7.08 20.51
N ARG A 27 5.73 -8.03 20.88
CA ARG A 27 5.32 -8.23 22.29
C ARG A 27 6.48 -8.82 23.08
N ARG A 28 6.54 -8.51 24.37
CA ARG A 28 7.59 -9.01 25.26
C ARG A 28 7.70 -10.54 25.28
N ASP A 29 6.57 -11.22 25.22
CA ASP A 29 6.47 -12.68 25.19
C ASP A 29 6.79 -13.30 23.81
N THR A 30 6.55 -12.56 22.73
CA THR A 30 6.74 -13.03 21.35
C THR A 30 8.16 -12.81 20.83
N MET A 31 8.84 -11.72 21.25
CA MET A 31 10.19 -11.40 20.76
C MET A 31 11.24 -12.50 21.00
N PRO A 32 11.25 -13.22 22.16
CA PRO A 32 12.15 -14.37 22.35
C PRO A 32 11.82 -15.54 21.42
N VAL A 33 10.53 -15.76 21.13
CA VAL A 33 10.10 -16.81 20.19
C VAL A 33 10.60 -16.51 18.79
N VAL A 34 10.41 -15.27 18.31
CA VAL A 34 10.91 -14.82 17.01
C VAL A 34 12.43 -14.97 16.90
N ALA A 35 13.17 -14.62 17.95
CA ALA A 35 14.62 -14.77 17.97
C ALA A 35 15.04 -16.25 17.85
N ARG A 36 14.37 -17.14 18.57
CA ARG A 36 14.65 -18.58 18.52
C ARG A 36 14.29 -19.19 17.18
N GLU A 37 13.09 -18.94 16.67
CA GLU A 37 12.62 -19.47 15.39
C GLU A 37 13.42 -18.94 14.19
N SER A 38 14.02 -17.75 14.29
CA SER A 38 14.92 -17.22 13.28
C SER A 38 16.31 -17.87 13.27
N GLY A 39 16.62 -18.71 14.26
CA GLY A 39 17.94 -19.29 14.47
C GLY A 39 18.98 -18.34 15.07
N ALA A 40 18.66 -17.04 15.16
CA ALA A 40 19.63 -16.02 15.60
C ALA A 40 19.66 -15.79 17.12
N PHE A 41 18.89 -16.56 17.86
CA PHE A 41 18.52 -16.42 19.29
C PHE A 41 19.43 -15.48 20.11
N ASP A 42 20.67 -15.85 20.38
CA ASP A 42 21.59 -15.16 21.25
C ASP A 42 22.40 -14.06 20.50
N ARG A 43 22.39 -14.12 19.17
CA ARG A 43 23.13 -13.19 18.29
C ARG A 43 22.22 -12.07 17.72
N LEU A 44 20.98 -11.96 18.19
CA LEU A 44 20.03 -10.95 17.72
C LEU A 44 19.95 -9.78 18.69
N LEU A 45 20.70 -8.72 18.41
CA LEU A 45 20.72 -7.49 19.18
C LEU A 45 19.61 -6.53 18.75
N ARG A 46 18.96 -5.90 19.74
CA ARG A 46 17.90 -4.89 19.55
C ARG A 46 18.26 -3.59 20.26
N PRO A 47 19.15 -2.76 19.70
CA PRO A 47 19.75 -1.61 20.39
C PRO A 47 18.74 -0.64 20.98
N LEU A 48 17.58 -0.45 20.34
CA LEU A 48 16.57 0.51 20.77
C LEU A 48 15.83 0.08 22.05
N CYS A 49 15.84 -1.21 22.41
CA CYS A 49 15.16 -1.72 23.61
C CYS A 49 16.00 -2.74 24.39
N ALA A 50 17.30 -2.81 24.15
CA ALA A 50 18.20 -3.79 24.75
C ALA A 50 18.16 -3.75 26.28
N LYS A 51 18.12 -2.57 26.91
CA LYS A 51 18.06 -2.42 28.39
C LYS A 51 16.81 -3.04 29.02
N LEU A 52 15.78 -3.36 28.23
CA LEU A 52 14.55 -4.02 28.69
C LEU A 52 14.52 -5.52 28.40
N LEU A 53 15.56 -6.05 27.76
CA LEU A 53 15.72 -7.46 27.38
C LEU A 53 16.91 -8.09 28.08
N PRO A 54 16.97 -9.43 28.17
CA PRO A 54 18.18 -10.14 28.59
C PRO A 54 19.37 -9.78 27.69
N GLU A 55 20.57 -9.83 28.23
CA GLU A 55 21.80 -9.62 27.48
C GLU A 55 21.98 -10.68 26.40
N THR A 56 22.41 -10.24 25.25
CA THR A 56 22.75 -11.06 24.09
C THR A 56 24.26 -11.32 24.02
N LEU A 57 24.70 -12.27 23.20
CA LEU A 57 26.10 -12.62 23.04
C LEU A 57 27.00 -11.37 22.80
N PRO A 58 26.71 -10.47 21.83
CA PRO A 58 27.54 -9.30 21.57
C PRO A 58 27.69 -8.35 22.77
N GLU A 59 26.71 -8.32 23.68
CA GLU A 59 26.78 -7.54 24.92
C GLU A 59 27.68 -8.24 25.96
N ARG A 60 27.53 -9.56 26.15
CA ARG A 60 28.35 -10.33 27.10
C ARG A 60 29.81 -10.43 26.70
N GLU A 61 30.07 -10.53 25.41
CA GLU A 61 31.45 -10.58 24.88
C GLU A 61 32.10 -9.19 24.75
N GLY A 62 31.39 -8.11 25.13
CA GLY A 62 31.89 -6.74 25.08
C GLY A 62 32.10 -6.17 23.68
N TRP A 63 31.51 -6.81 22.64
CA TRP A 63 31.55 -6.27 21.27
C TRP A 63 30.69 -5.01 21.16
N VAL A 64 29.66 -4.91 22.01
CA VAL A 64 28.77 -3.76 22.10
C VAL A 64 28.64 -3.32 23.55
N ASP A 65 28.83 -2.03 23.79
CA ASP A 65 28.67 -1.40 25.10
C ASP A 65 27.18 -1.24 25.43
N ARG A 66 26.68 -2.07 26.36
CA ARG A 66 25.29 -2.06 26.79
C ARG A 66 24.82 -0.72 27.35
N GLU A 67 25.73 0.05 27.99
CA GLU A 67 25.35 1.34 28.55
C GLU A 67 24.95 2.38 27.49
N LYS A 68 25.47 2.22 26.28
CA LYS A 68 25.09 3.05 25.12
C LYS A 68 23.79 2.59 24.43
N LEU A 69 23.26 1.44 24.81
CA LEU A 69 22.00 0.93 24.27
C LEU A 69 20.81 1.57 24.99
N LEU A 70 19.61 1.41 24.39
CA LEU A 70 18.42 2.14 24.81
C LEU A 70 17.37 1.21 25.44
N GLY A 71 16.38 1.81 26.12
CA GLY A 71 15.27 1.13 26.74
C GLY A 71 13.91 1.63 26.23
N PHE A 72 13.75 1.79 24.92
CA PHE A 72 12.48 2.23 24.35
C PHE A 72 11.42 1.13 24.40
N SER A 73 10.17 1.53 24.64
CA SER A 73 9.02 0.61 24.61
C SER A 73 7.74 1.31 24.22
N GLY A 74 6.75 0.50 23.77
CA GLY A 74 5.43 0.97 23.42
C GLY A 74 5.30 1.47 21.98
N ARG A 75 4.10 1.98 21.66
CA ARG A 75 3.74 2.39 20.28
C ARG A 75 4.23 3.81 19.93
N ASN A 76 4.60 4.60 20.94
CA ASN A 76 5.05 5.98 20.71
C ASN A 76 6.43 5.98 20.04
N ARG A 77 6.53 6.62 18.89
CA ARG A 77 7.77 6.71 18.08
C ARG A 77 8.52 8.03 18.25
N LYS A 78 8.02 8.96 19.07
CA LYS A 78 8.69 10.23 19.32
C LYS A 78 10.13 10.06 19.79
N PRO A 79 10.45 9.10 20.71
CA PRO A 79 11.85 8.88 21.14
C PRO A 79 12.77 8.46 19.98
N GLN A 80 12.30 7.61 19.06
CA GLN A 80 13.08 7.18 17.91
C GLN A 80 13.30 8.33 16.91
N MET A 81 12.27 9.17 16.69
CA MET A 81 12.39 10.36 15.84
C MET A 81 13.36 11.38 16.43
N ALA A 82 13.31 11.60 17.74
CA ALA A 82 14.25 12.47 18.44
C ALA A 82 15.69 11.94 18.35
N LEU A 83 15.86 10.62 18.46
CA LEU A 83 17.16 9.96 18.29
C LEU A 83 17.67 10.14 16.85
N ALA A 84 16.83 9.92 15.83
CA ALA A 84 17.20 10.13 14.43
C ALA A 84 17.65 11.58 14.17
N ALA A 85 16.90 12.54 14.71
CA ALA A 85 17.25 13.95 14.61
C ALA A 85 18.60 14.28 15.30
N SER A 86 18.89 13.65 16.46
CA SER A 86 20.18 13.85 17.17
C SER A 86 21.38 13.30 16.39
N PHE A 87 21.17 12.32 15.51
CA PHE A 87 22.17 11.80 14.58
C PHE A 87 22.20 12.54 13.23
N GLY A 88 21.40 13.59 13.06
CA GLY A 88 21.35 14.37 11.81
C GLY A 88 20.63 13.68 10.67
N PHE A 89 19.87 12.61 10.92
CA PHE A 89 19.07 11.97 9.88
C PHE A 89 17.84 12.83 9.56
N SER A 90 17.78 13.38 8.36
CA SER A 90 16.64 14.12 7.81
C SER A 90 15.73 13.22 6.96
N GLU A 91 16.30 12.17 6.37
CA GLU A 91 15.58 11.21 5.54
C GLU A 91 15.62 9.82 6.16
N TYR A 92 14.49 9.29 6.50
CA TYR A 92 14.32 7.91 6.95
C TYR A 92 12.93 7.40 6.58
N ALA A 93 12.83 6.10 6.40
CA ALA A 93 11.54 5.49 6.14
C ALA A 93 10.55 5.89 7.23
N GLN A 94 9.46 6.56 6.85
CA GLN A 94 8.44 6.97 7.78
C GLN A 94 8.04 5.78 8.64
N PRO A 95 7.86 5.98 9.95
CA PRO A 95 7.42 4.92 10.85
C PRO A 95 5.99 4.48 10.54
N ALA A 96 5.58 4.63 9.30
CA ALA A 96 4.26 4.28 8.85
C ALA A 96 3.92 2.88 9.33
N GLY A 97 2.73 2.72 9.73
CA GLY A 97 2.06 1.45 9.70
C GLY A 97 2.08 0.80 8.30
N GLY A 98 2.86 1.34 7.37
CA GLY A 98 2.89 1.00 5.95
C GLY A 98 3.82 -0.13 5.53
N CYS A 99 4.42 -0.87 6.43
CA CYS A 99 5.17 -2.06 6.02
C CYS A 99 4.27 -3.28 5.73
N CYS A 100 2.99 -3.21 6.08
CA CYS A 100 2.01 -4.22 5.74
C CYS A 100 0.74 -3.52 5.23
N PHE A 101 0.52 -3.54 3.92
CA PHE A 101 -0.71 -3.02 3.32
C PHE A 101 -1.98 -3.66 3.90
N LEU A 102 -1.88 -4.89 4.42
CA LEU A 102 -2.97 -5.58 5.08
C LEU A 102 -3.45 -4.92 6.39
N THR A 103 -2.70 -3.96 6.92
CA THR A 103 -3.12 -3.14 8.08
C THR A 103 -3.75 -1.80 7.69
N ASP A 104 -3.75 -1.47 6.41
CA ASP A 104 -4.45 -0.32 5.84
C ASP A 104 -5.92 -0.69 5.60
N GLU A 105 -6.85 0.08 6.16
CA GLU A 105 -8.28 -0.20 6.05
C GLU A 105 -8.77 -0.15 4.60
N ASN A 106 -8.33 0.85 3.83
CA ASN A 106 -8.73 0.98 2.43
C ASN A 106 -8.19 -0.20 1.60
N TYR A 107 -6.92 -0.60 1.83
CA TYR A 107 -6.37 -1.75 1.13
C TYR A 107 -7.12 -3.03 1.49
N THR A 108 -7.43 -3.23 2.77
CA THR A 108 -8.21 -4.39 3.25
C THR A 108 -9.62 -4.40 2.64
N GLN A 109 -10.27 -3.24 2.55
CA GLN A 109 -11.58 -3.11 1.91
C GLN A 109 -11.52 -3.48 0.43
N ARG A 110 -10.53 -2.99 -0.33
CA ARG A 110 -10.31 -3.32 -1.73
C ARG A 110 -10.02 -4.81 -1.95
N LEU A 111 -9.25 -5.43 -1.06
CA LEU A 111 -8.95 -6.86 -1.12
C LEU A 111 -10.20 -7.71 -0.84
N ASN A 112 -11.01 -7.32 0.13
CA ASN A 112 -12.29 -7.98 0.41
C ASN A 112 -13.27 -7.81 -0.76
N ASP A 113 -13.31 -6.65 -1.39
CA ASP A 113 -14.10 -6.41 -2.60
C ASP A 113 -13.66 -7.32 -3.75
N LEU A 114 -12.35 -7.45 -3.99
CA LEU A 114 -11.79 -8.35 -5.01
C LEU A 114 -12.25 -9.80 -4.78
N TRP A 115 -12.11 -10.32 -3.58
CA TRP A 115 -12.50 -11.69 -3.24
C TRP A 115 -14.00 -11.92 -3.34
N SER A 116 -14.81 -10.97 -2.86
CA SER A 116 -16.27 -11.06 -2.90
C SER A 116 -16.81 -11.10 -4.33
N ASN A 117 -16.18 -10.33 -5.22
CA ASN A 117 -16.62 -10.28 -6.64
C ASN A 117 -16.09 -11.45 -7.48
N ARG A 118 -14.98 -12.06 -7.11
CA ARG A 118 -14.49 -13.30 -7.75
C ARG A 118 -15.14 -14.56 -7.19
N GLY A 119 -15.77 -14.49 -6.03
CA GLY A 119 -16.32 -15.64 -5.32
C GLY A 119 -15.27 -16.58 -4.71
N GLU A 120 -14.00 -16.23 -4.77
CA GLU A 120 -12.89 -17.01 -4.23
C GLU A 120 -11.76 -16.11 -3.70
N LYS A 121 -10.99 -16.62 -2.74
CA LYS A 121 -9.81 -15.93 -2.17
C LYS A 121 -8.55 -16.20 -3.02
N ARG A 122 -8.66 -16.03 -4.31
CA ARG A 122 -7.56 -16.19 -5.25
C ARG A 122 -7.17 -14.84 -5.84
N TYR A 123 -5.88 -14.64 -6.10
CA TYR A 123 -5.34 -13.41 -6.67
C TYR A 123 -4.03 -13.70 -7.41
N GLU A 124 -3.78 -12.91 -8.44
CA GLU A 124 -2.50 -12.85 -9.13
C GLU A 124 -1.67 -11.66 -8.59
N LEU A 125 -0.39 -11.60 -8.95
CA LEU A 125 0.49 -10.51 -8.52
C LEU A 125 -0.05 -9.14 -8.94
N ASP A 126 -0.55 -9.04 -10.17
CA ASP A 126 -1.09 -7.80 -10.74
C ASP A 126 -2.32 -7.29 -9.98
N ASP A 127 -3.18 -8.18 -9.48
CA ASP A 127 -4.29 -7.79 -8.62
C ASP A 127 -3.79 -7.04 -7.38
N ILE A 128 -2.78 -7.62 -6.70
CA ILE A 128 -2.20 -7.04 -5.48
C ILE A 128 -1.53 -5.70 -5.75
N LEU A 129 -0.91 -5.54 -6.92
CA LEU A 129 -0.30 -4.29 -7.34
C LEU A 129 -1.37 -3.23 -7.63
N LEU A 130 -2.40 -3.59 -8.38
CA LEU A 130 -3.51 -2.68 -8.73
C LEU A 130 -4.28 -2.20 -7.49
N LEU A 131 -4.48 -3.05 -6.45
CA LEU A 131 -5.14 -2.64 -5.21
C LEU A 131 -4.45 -1.46 -4.48
N LYS A 132 -3.17 -1.22 -4.75
CA LYS A 132 -2.39 -0.13 -4.13
C LYS A 132 -2.55 1.21 -4.84
N ILE A 133 -2.98 1.19 -6.10
CA ILE A 133 -2.90 2.32 -7.02
C ILE A 133 -4.28 2.92 -7.25
N GLY A 134 -4.36 4.24 -7.27
CA GLY A 134 -5.55 4.97 -7.66
C GLY A 134 -6.68 5.01 -6.64
N ARG A 135 -7.81 5.55 -7.09
CA ARG A 135 -9.11 5.49 -6.42
C ARG A 135 -9.86 4.28 -6.95
N HIS A 136 -10.35 3.47 -6.05
CA HIS A 136 -11.22 2.35 -6.39
C HIS A 136 -12.67 2.76 -6.13
N LEU A 137 -13.52 2.65 -7.14
CA LEU A 137 -14.94 2.95 -7.03
C LEU A 137 -15.74 1.78 -7.59
N ARG A 138 -16.66 1.22 -6.80
CA ARG A 138 -17.63 0.23 -7.25
C ARG A 138 -19.02 0.83 -7.33
N PRO A 139 -19.36 1.46 -8.46
CA PRO A 139 -20.67 2.09 -8.63
C PRO A 139 -21.77 1.05 -8.86
N ARG A 140 -21.42 -0.15 -9.32
CA ARG A 140 -22.32 -1.27 -9.58
C ARG A 140 -21.68 -2.61 -9.21
N PRO A 141 -22.47 -3.64 -8.88
CA PRO A 141 -21.92 -4.95 -8.47
C PRO A 141 -21.03 -5.61 -9.53
N ASN A 142 -21.35 -5.42 -10.82
CA ASN A 142 -20.72 -6.10 -11.95
C ASN A 142 -19.37 -5.52 -12.37
N PHE A 143 -19.01 -4.27 -11.96
CA PHE A 143 -17.72 -3.68 -12.27
C PHE A 143 -17.27 -2.65 -11.23
N LYS A 144 -15.97 -2.41 -11.17
CA LYS A 144 -15.38 -1.28 -10.48
C LYS A 144 -14.44 -0.49 -11.39
N LEU A 145 -14.18 0.76 -11.04
CA LEU A 145 -13.18 1.60 -11.69
C LEU A 145 -11.95 1.73 -10.80
N ILE A 146 -10.77 1.66 -11.43
CA ILE A 146 -9.49 2.02 -10.84
C ILE A 146 -9.03 3.29 -11.54
N VAL A 147 -9.12 4.43 -10.85
CA VAL A 147 -8.88 5.78 -11.42
C VAL A 147 -7.59 6.34 -10.85
N GLY A 148 -6.62 6.67 -11.70
CA GLY A 148 -5.37 7.30 -11.29
C GLY A 148 -5.61 8.67 -10.64
N ARG A 149 -4.81 9.02 -9.64
CA ARG A 149 -4.89 10.30 -8.91
C ARG A 149 -3.89 11.33 -9.42
N GLU A 150 -2.74 10.84 -9.87
CA GLU A 150 -1.60 11.62 -10.29
C GLU A 150 -0.90 10.98 -11.51
N GLU A 151 0.06 11.68 -12.09
CA GLU A 151 0.76 11.24 -13.29
C GLU A 151 1.44 9.88 -13.13
N GLY A 152 2.12 9.65 -12.00
CA GLY A 152 2.79 8.38 -11.70
C GLY A 152 1.81 7.20 -11.69
N GLU A 153 0.64 7.37 -11.08
CA GLU A 153 -0.41 6.35 -11.07
C GLU A 153 -1.02 6.13 -12.46
N ASN A 154 -1.25 7.21 -13.23
CA ASN A 154 -1.73 7.10 -14.61
C ASN A 154 -0.73 6.34 -15.49
N ASN A 155 0.57 6.62 -15.34
CA ASN A 155 1.63 5.90 -16.05
C ASN A 155 1.67 4.42 -15.66
N PHE A 156 1.49 4.10 -14.38
CA PHE A 156 1.39 2.72 -13.93
C PHE A 156 0.17 2.00 -14.53
N LEU A 157 -1.02 2.60 -14.44
CA LEU A 157 -2.25 2.04 -15.01
C LEU A 157 -2.19 1.91 -16.53
N ASN A 158 -1.43 2.76 -17.20
CA ASN A 158 -1.21 2.71 -18.65
C ASN A 158 -0.58 1.38 -19.10
N GLY A 159 0.22 0.73 -18.25
CA GLY A 159 0.78 -0.59 -18.51
C GLY A 159 -0.27 -1.69 -18.67
N TYR A 160 -1.47 -1.51 -18.09
CA TYR A 160 -2.55 -2.48 -18.07
C TYR A 160 -3.63 -2.29 -19.15
N ARG A 161 -3.44 -1.34 -20.06
CA ARG A 161 -4.42 -1.03 -21.13
C ARG A 161 -4.76 -2.20 -22.06
N ARG A 162 -3.86 -3.16 -22.20
CA ARG A 162 -4.06 -4.33 -23.06
C ARG A 162 -4.93 -5.39 -22.40
N ASP A 163 -4.96 -5.38 -21.06
CA ASP A 163 -5.60 -6.42 -20.26
C ASP A 163 -6.95 -5.98 -19.71
N PHE A 164 -7.22 -4.65 -19.72
CA PHE A 164 -8.44 -4.07 -19.19
C PHE A 164 -9.14 -3.15 -20.19
N THR A 165 -10.47 -3.19 -20.21
CA THR A 165 -11.25 -2.07 -20.73
C THR A 165 -10.85 -0.80 -20.00
N HIS A 166 -10.57 0.28 -20.74
CA HIS A 166 -10.10 1.52 -20.11
C HIS A 166 -10.73 2.76 -20.75
N LEU A 167 -10.75 3.83 -19.97
CA LEU A 167 -11.33 5.12 -20.34
C LEU A 167 -10.33 6.24 -20.07
N MET A 168 -10.34 7.27 -20.93
CA MET A 168 -9.54 8.48 -20.75
C MET A 168 -10.26 9.70 -21.31
N ALA A 169 -10.17 10.83 -20.60
CA ALA A 169 -10.64 12.10 -21.13
C ALA A 169 -9.67 12.60 -22.21
N THR A 170 -10.22 13.11 -23.34
CA THR A 170 -9.43 13.61 -24.48
C THR A 170 -9.60 15.09 -24.71
N SER A 171 -10.70 15.71 -24.28
CA SER A 171 -10.94 17.16 -24.40
C SER A 171 -10.31 17.98 -23.28
N HIS A 172 -10.06 17.36 -22.12
CA HIS A 172 -9.47 17.99 -20.93
C HIS A 172 -8.45 17.05 -20.30
N ALA A 173 -7.42 17.60 -19.67
CA ALA A 173 -6.49 16.78 -18.91
C ALA A 173 -7.23 16.05 -17.77
N GLY A 174 -7.01 14.76 -17.68
CA GLY A 174 -7.74 13.89 -16.72
C GLY A 174 -7.04 12.56 -16.51
N PRO A 175 -7.55 11.78 -15.56
CA PRO A 175 -7.00 10.49 -15.23
C PRO A 175 -7.30 9.43 -16.30
N LEU A 176 -6.51 8.37 -16.26
CA LEU A 176 -6.83 7.08 -16.84
C LEU A 176 -7.66 6.29 -15.85
N ALA A 177 -8.68 5.57 -16.33
CA ALA A 177 -9.41 4.59 -15.54
C ALA A 177 -9.37 3.21 -16.19
N LEU A 178 -9.13 2.17 -15.40
CA LEU A 178 -9.34 0.78 -15.77
C LEU A 178 -10.71 0.32 -15.25
N VAL A 179 -11.38 -0.53 -16.03
CA VAL A 179 -12.64 -1.18 -15.66
C VAL A 179 -12.32 -2.62 -15.27
N ASP A 180 -12.50 -2.96 -14.01
CA ASP A 180 -12.33 -4.31 -13.49
C ASP A 180 -13.72 -4.95 -13.28
N GLY A 181 -14.02 -5.96 -14.08
CA GLY A 181 -15.30 -6.63 -14.14
C GLY A 181 -15.94 -6.57 -15.53
N ILE A 182 -17.23 -6.88 -15.59
CA ILE A 182 -18.01 -6.94 -16.84
C ILE A 182 -18.93 -5.72 -16.93
N ALA A 183 -18.63 -4.80 -17.83
CA ALA A 183 -19.40 -3.60 -18.06
C ALA A 183 -20.02 -3.63 -19.47
N ASN A 184 -21.31 -3.40 -19.55
CA ASN A 184 -22.01 -3.20 -20.83
C ASN A 184 -21.89 -1.73 -21.29
N ASP A 185 -22.42 -1.39 -22.48
CA ASP A 185 -22.32 -0.02 -23.02
C ASP A 185 -22.92 1.04 -22.09
N THR A 186 -24.06 0.77 -21.46
CA THR A 186 -24.69 1.69 -20.50
C THR A 186 -23.81 1.88 -19.26
N ASP A 187 -23.11 0.82 -18.81
CA ASP A 187 -22.16 0.89 -17.71
C ASP A 187 -20.93 1.73 -18.09
N LEU A 188 -20.42 1.56 -19.30
CA LEU A 188 -19.30 2.31 -19.82
C LEU A 188 -19.62 3.81 -20.02
N ASP A 189 -20.83 4.14 -20.47
CA ASP A 189 -21.31 5.52 -20.57
C ASP A 189 -21.39 6.18 -19.18
N PHE A 190 -21.88 5.43 -18.21
CA PHE A 190 -21.90 5.89 -16.82
C PHE A 190 -20.49 6.05 -16.25
N ALA A 191 -19.59 5.08 -16.51
CA ALA A 191 -18.18 5.13 -16.13
C ALA A 191 -17.46 6.35 -16.72
N ALA A 192 -17.77 6.73 -17.96
CA ALA A 192 -17.24 7.91 -18.61
C ALA A 192 -17.65 9.20 -17.90
N ARG A 193 -18.92 9.33 -17.49
CA ARG A 193 -19.40 10.48 -16.68
C ARG A 193 -18.70 10.54 -15.32
N LEU A 194 -18.50 9.38 -14.69
CA LEU A 194 -17.80 9.28 -13.40
C LEU A 194 -16.33 9.64 -13.53
N LEU A 195 -15.64 9.16 -14.58
CA LEU A 195 -14.25 9.50 -14.88
C LEU A 195 -14.06 11.01 -15.10
N ALA A 196 -14.93 11.63 -15.92
CA ALA A 196 -14.87 13.05 -16.24
C ALA A 196 -14.90 13.94 -14.98
N ARG A 197 -15.53 13.51 -13.90
CA ARG A 197 -15.56 14.20 -12.61
C ARG A 197 -14.17 14.35 -11.97
N PHE A 198 -13.24 13.45 -12.23
CA PHE A 198 -11.91 13.44 -11.63
C PHE A 198 -10.87 14.18 -12.46
N GLY A 199 -11.23 14.69 -13.65
CA GLY A 199 -10.37 15.47 -14.52
C GLY A 199 -10.49 16.98 -14.34
N GLN A 200 -9.71 17.73 -15.11
CA GLN A 200 -9.81 19.20 -15.15
C GLN A 200 -11.12 19.69 -15.77
N GLY A 201 -11.78 18.87 -16.58
CA GLY A 201 -13.11 19.12 -17.14
C GLY A 201 -14.29 18.88 -16.22
N ARG A 202 -14.07 18.67 -14.92
CA ARG A 202 -15.12 18.32 -13.94
C ARG A 202 -16.30 19.28 -13.80
N ASP A 203 -16.06 20.54 -14.16
CA ASP A 203 -17.08 21.61 -14.11
C ASP A 203 -17.44 22.11 -15.53
N ALA A 204 -16.94 21.45 -16.59
CA ALA A 204 -17.28 21.73 -17.98
C ALA A 204 -18.69 21.23 -18.30
N GLU A 205 -19.33 21.88 -19.26
CA GLU A 205 -20.64 21.46 -19.77
C GLU A 205 -20.58 20.06 -20.41
N LYS A 206 -19.47 19.76 -21.10
CA LYS A 206 -19.22 18.46 -21.72
C LYS A 206 -17.72 18.11 -21.68
N VAL A 207 -17.43 16.84 -21.52
CA VAL A 207 -16.10 16.24 -21.61
C VAL A 207 -16.14 15.10 -22.61
N THR A 208 -15.24 15.11 -23.58
CA THR A 208 -15.08 13.98 -24.50
C THR A 208 -14.22 12.90 -23.82
N VAL A 209 -14.76 11.71 -23.69
CA VAL A 209 -14.08 10.53 -23.15
C VAL A 209 -13.93 9.49 -24.25
N GLU A 210 -12.74 8.95 -24.38
CA GLU A 210 -12.45 7.82 -25.25
C GLU A 210 -12.52 6.52 -24.44
N ILE A 211 -13.27 5.55 -24.95
CA ILE A 211 -13.53 4.25 -24.33
C ILE A 211 -12.89 3.18 -25.21
N HIS A 212 -11.99 2.41 -24.64
CA HIS A 212 -11.33 1.28 -25.27
C HIS A 212 -11.82 -0.02 -24.61
N ALA A 213 -12.92 -0.56 -25.11
CA ALA A 213 -13.42 -1.85 -24.64
C ALA A 213 -12.60 -3.00 -25.25
N LEU A 214 -12.31 -4.02 -24.44
CA LEU A 214 -11.57 -5.21 -24.91
C LEU A 214 -12.33 -5.88 -26.07
N GLY A 215 -11.60 -6.12 -27.17
CA GLY A 215 -12.16 -6.79 -28.34
C GLY A 215 -13.06 -5.93 -29.23
N ALA A 216 -13.19 -4.62 -28.95
CA ALA A 216 -13.97 -3.68 -29.74
C ALA A 216 -13.13 -2.47 -30.17
N PRO A 217 -13.50 -1.79 -31.30
CA PRO A 217 -12.84 -0.55 -31.69
C PRO A 217 -13.09 0.55 -30.65
N PRO A 218 -12.13 1.47 -30.47
CA PRO A 218 -12.32 2.62 -29.59
C PRO A 218 -13.52 3.48 -30.02
N ARG A 219 -14.27 3.97 -29.03
CA ARG A 219 -15.37 4.91 -29.29
C ARG A 219 -15.20 6.18 -28.45
N ARG A 220 -15.67 7.30 -28.97
CA ARG A 220 -15.68 8.59 -28.28
C ARG A 220 -17.10 8.95 -27.88
N LEU A 221 -17.22 9.49 -26.69
CA LEU A 221 -18.50 9.89 -26.11
C LEU A 221 -18.35 11.24 -25.43
N ASP A 222 -19.25 12.19 -25.77
CA ASP A 222 -19.38 13.45 -25.04
C ASP A 222 -20.31 13.24 -23.84
N VAL A 223 -19.77 13.46 -22.65
CA VAL A 223 -20.50 13.24 -21.40
C VAL A 223 -20.57 14.49 -20.56
N VAL A 224 -21.64 14.62 -19.79
CA VAL A 224 -21.76 15.60 -18.70
C VAL A 224 -21.16 14.95 -17.45
N PRO A 225 -20.08 15.55 -16.84
CA PRO A 225 -19.48 15.01 -15.64
C PRO A 225 -20.49 14.88 -14.49
N LEU A 226 -20.36 13.82 -13.68
CA LEU A 226 -21.17 13.70 -12.46
C LEU A 226 -20.81 14.82 -11.48
N ARG A 227 -21.80 15.34 -10.77
CA ARG A 227 -21.58 16.30 -9.68
C ARG A 227 -21.09 15.55 -8.43
N THR A 228 -20.40 16.27 -7.53
CA THR A 228 -19.88 15.67 -6.29
C THR A 228 -20.95 14.98 -5.46
N GLY A 229 -22.15 15.56 -5.35
CA GLY A 229 -23.27 14.99 -4.60
C GLY A 229 -23.94 13.76 -5.26
N GLU A 230 -23.60 13.45 -6.51
CA GLU A 230 -24.11 12.29 -7.23
C GLU A 230 -23.22 11.04 -7.03
N ILE A 231 -22.08 11.16 -6.32
CA ILE A 231 -21.15 10.05 -6.05
C ILE A 231 -21.28 9.66 -4.58
N PRO A 232 -22.00 8.58 -4.27
CA PRO A 232 -22.13 8.09 -2.90
C PRO A 232 -20.79 7.68 -2.31
N VAL A 233 -20.58 7.97 -1.02
CA VAL A 233 -19.37 7.54 -0.29
C VAL A 233 -19.22 6.03 -0.29
N SER A 234 -20.33 5.29 -0.32
CA SER A 234 -20.35 3.82 -0.36
C SER A 234 -19.74 3.20 -1.63
N TRP A 235 -19.50 4.00 -2.67
CA TRP A 235 -18.81 3.49 -3.87
C TRP A 235 -17.29 3.45 -3.72
N TYR A 236 -16.73 4.24 -2.80
CA TYR A 236 -15.28 4.25 -2.54
C TYR A 236 -14.87 3.01 -1.71
N LEU A 237 -13.79 2.38 -2.18
CA LEU A 237 -13.16 1.23 -1.55
C LEU A 237 -11.82 1.58 -0.91
#